data_667b2b81c44807cf0afc34b0b489e2e4
#
_entry.id   667b2b81c44807cf0afc34b0b489e2e4
#
_cell.length_a   1.000
_cell.length_b   1.000
_cell.length_c   1.000
_cell.angle_alpha   90.00
_cell.angle_beta   90.00
_cell.angle_gamma   90.00
#
_symmetry.space_group_name_H-M   'P 1'
#
loop_
_entity.id
_entity.type
_entity.pdbx_description
1 polymer ?
#
loop_
_entity_poly.entity_id
_entity_poly.type
_entity_poly.pdbx_seq_one_letter_code
_entity_poly.pdbx_strand_id
1 'polypeptide(L)'
;MQNLRYVGKNLFVEKLSIKNILKKNKTPFYIYSENQITYNFLNFANTFRKTNPLICFAAKSNSNSNILGILGRIGAGADVVSGGELLKALKAGIKPNKIVFSGVGKTEEELKIAINKRILLINCESESEAKLVNNLAKKLKKKVSIGFRLNPNVDAKTHKNISTGKAENKFGLSIKNFKIFLKTINSFKNIKLDALSVHIGSQILNDAPFRKTLNVMSKLIKELKLNLKYVDLGGGFGINYTDKEKPINLNKYSKLVHNFAKKLKCRIIFEPGRSIIGNTGLLISKIQFIKKGTNKNFIILDAGMNDFMRPALYEAFHKIIPISKKSSRMKDKIEFVGPICESTCKFGVYKNYPKVNENDFVAITNVGAYGSSLSSNYNTRPLIAEILINKNKLRYIRKKQNLLKLINS
;
A
#
# COMPACT_ATOMS: atom_id res chain seq x y z
N MET A 1 15.34 1.18 -3.67
CA MET A 1 15.25 2.48 -4.39
C MET A 1 16.46 2.58 -5.30
N GLN A 2 16.25 2.60 -6.61
CA GLN A 2 17.35 2.67 -7.60
C GLN A 2 18.14 3.99 -7.51
N ASN A 3 17.46 5.05 -7.10
CA ASN A 3 18.05 6.39 -7.00
C ASN A 3 18.57 6.75 -5.59
N LEU A 4 18.74 5.75 -4.71
CA LEU A 4 19.35 5.90 -3.39
C LEU A 4 20.80 5.40 -3.47
N ARG A 5 21.78 6.31 -3.30
CA ARG A 5 23.19 5.97 -3.39
C ARG A 5 24.05 6.86 -2.52
N TYR A 6 25.20 6.35 -2.13
CA TYR A 6 26.26 7.19 -1.58
C TYR A 6 27.09 7.79 -2.71
N VAL A 7 27.33 9.10 -2.61
CA VAL A 7 28.34 9.82 -3.40
C VAL A 7 29.39 10.31 -2.41
N GLY A 8 30.59 9.74 -2.48
CA GLY A 8 31.57 9.85 -1.40
C GLY A 8 30.97 9.31 -0.09
N LYS A 9 31.02 10.12 0.96
CA LYS A 9 30.47 9.76 2.29
C LYS A 9 28.99 10.10 2.47
N ASN A 10 28.35 10.86 1.56
CA ASN A 10 27.00 11.39 1.74
C ASN A 10 25.95 10.57 1.01
N LEU A 11 24.79 10.38 1.64
CA LEU A 11 23.65 9.70 1.06
C LEU A 11 22.82 10.67 0.19
N PHE A 12 22.48 10.23 -1.02
CA PHE A 12 21.67 10.97 -2.00
C PHE A 12 20.38 10.24 -2.33
N VAL A 13 19.33 11.01 -2.49
CA VAL A 13 18.09 10.59 -3.14
C VAL A 13 17.97 11.36 -4.44
N GLU A 14 17.90 10.64 -5.56
CA GLU A 14 17.95 11.20 -6.91
C GLU A 14 19.24 12.06 -7.10
N LYS A 15 19.09 13.38 -7.28
CA LYS A 15 20.22 14.32 -7.41
C LYS A 15 20.47 15.15 -6.15
N LEU A 16 19.69 14.95 -5.06
CA LEU A 16 19.79 15.73 -3.84
C LEU A 16 20.52 14.97 -2.72
N SER A 17 21.51 15.61 -2.12
CA SER A 17 22.12 15.12 -0.88
C SER A 17 21.16 15.29 0.28
N ILE A 18 20.94 14.23 1.06
CA ILE A 18 20.10 14.31 2.27
C ILE A 18 20.71 15.29 3.28
N LYS A 19 22.03 15.39 3.36
CA LYS A 19 22.71 16.38 4.20
C LYS A 19 22.28 17.83 3.87
N ASN A 20 22.10 18.16 2.57
CA ASN A 20 21.62 19.48 2.18
C ASN A 20 20.14 19.70 2.50
N ILE A 21 19.33 18.64 2.43
CA ILE A 21 17.92 18.68 2.84
C ILE A 21 17.81 18.95 4.34
N LEU A 22 18.65 18.32 5.15
CA LEU A 22 18.68 18.48 6.61
C LEU A 22 19.04 19.90 7.07
N LYS A 23 19.81 20.68 6.27
CA LYS A 23 20.11 22.09 6.60
C LYS A 23 18.85 22.96 6.72
N LYS A 24 17.77 22.60 6.02
CA LYS A 24 16.51 23.37 5.94
C LYS A 24 15.31 22.64 6.56
N ASN A 25 15.49 21.41 7.02
CA ASN A 25 14.38 20.57 7.48
C ASN A 25 14.73 19.89 8.80
N LYS A 26 13.92 20.13 9.83
CA LYS A 26 14.02 19.45 11.13
C LYS A 26 13.42 18.03 11.02
N THR A 27 14.15 17.04 11.51
CA THR A 27 13.70 15.64 11.62
C THR A 27 12.60 15.47 12.69
N PRO A 28 11.84 14.37 12.69
CA PRO A 28 11.79 13.38 11.62
C PRO A 28 10.91 13.84 10.44
N PHE A 29 11.15 13.28 9.25
CA PHE A 29 10.32 13.53 8.07
C PHE A 29 10.44 12.39 7.04
N TYR A 30 9.40 12.22 6.21
CA TYR A 30 9.42 11.29 5.08
C TYR A 30 9.99 11.97 3.83
N ILE A 31 10.73 11.19 3.04
CA ILE A 31 11.14 11.55 1.67
C ILE A 31 10.59 10.49 0.71
N TYR A 32 10.01 10.92 -0.42
CA TYR A 32 9.63 10.05 -1.52
C TYR A 32 10.33 10.48 -2.81
N SER A 33 10.72 9.51 -3.65
CA SER A 33 11.26 9.76 -5.00
C SER A 33 10.13 9.66 -6.03
N GLU A 34 9.83 10.75 -6.72
CA GLU A 34 8.83 10.79 -7.79
C GLU A 34 9.24 9.92 -8.98
N ASN A 35 10.52 9.94 -9.33
CA ASN A 35 11.04 9.10 -10.41
C ASN A 35 10.90 7.61 -10.10
N GLN A 36 11.14 7.20 -8.84
CA GLN A 36 10.97 5.80 -8.45
C GLN A 36 9.49 5.38 -8.46
N ILE A 37 8.58 6.26 -8.02
CA ILE A 37 7.13 6.00 -8.09
C ILE A 37 6.71 5.77 -9.53
N THR A 38 7.09 6.68 -10.42
CA THR A 38 6.78 6.62 -11.85
C THR A 38 7.37 5.37 -12.50
N TYR A 39 8.65 5.08 -12.23
CA TYR A 39 9.32 3.89 -12.73
C TYR A 39 8.61 2.61 -12.32
N ASN A 40 8.29 2.46 -11.04
CA ASN A 40 7.62 1.26 -10.54
C ASN A 40 6.27 1.01 -11.21
N PHE A 41 5.46 2.07 -11.32
CA PHE A 41 4.15 1.97 -11.98
C PHE A 41 4.28 1.62 -13.45
N LEU A 42 5.11 2.33 -14.20
CA LEU A 42 5.31 2.08 -15.63
C LEU A 42 5.90 0.70 -15.89
N ASN A 43 6.85 0.25 -15.08
CA ASN A 43 7.42 -1.09 -15.18
C ASN A 43 6.36 -2.18 -14.94
N PHE A 44 5.47 -1.99 -13.94
CA PHE A 44 4.36 -2.89 -13.70
C PHE A 44 3.39 -2.89 -14.89
N ALA A 45 3.00 -1.71 -15.38
CA ALA A 45 2.11 -1.57 -16.55
C ALA A 45 2.69 -2.22 -17.82
N ASN A 46 3.98 -1.98 -18.10
CA ASN A 46 4.67 -2.57 -19.25
C ASN A 46 4.74 -4.09 -19.16
N THR A 47 4.93 -4.66 -17.98
CA THR A 47 4.96 -6.11 -17.78
C THR A 47 3.63 -6.76 -18.21
N PHE A 48 2.51 -6.10 -17.95
CA PHE A 48 1.18 -6.60 -18.29
C PHE A 48 0.58 -5.99 -19.57
N ARG A 49 1.37 -5.29 -20.39
CA ARG A 49 0.89 -4.54 -21.58
C ARG A 49 0.04 -5.38 -22.56
N LYS A 50 0.38 -6.67 -22.76
CA LYS A 50 -0.38 -7.57 -23.63
C LYS A 50 -1.80 -7.85 -23.13
N THR A 51 -2.02 -7.78 -21.84
CA THR A 51 -3.34 -7.97 -21.20
C THR A 51 -4.15 -6.67 -21.15
N ASN A 52 -3.47 -5.51 -21.23
CA ASN A 52 -4.06 -4.18 -21.08
C ASN A 52 -4.99 -4.04 -19.86
N PRO A 53 -4.51 -4.38 -18.66
CA PRO A 53 -5.32 -4.32 -17.45
C PRO A 53 -5.62 -2.88 -17.05
N LEU A 54 -6.66 -2.68 -16.25
CA LEU A 54 -6.79 -1.48 -15.44
C LEU A 54 -5.94 -1.65 -14.16
N ILE A 55 -5.01 -0.75 -13.93
CA ILE A 55 -4.16 -0.78 -12.73
C ILE A 55 -4.65 0.30 -11.78
N CYS A 56 -5.32 -0.12 -10.70
CA CYS A 56 -5.84 0.73 -9.64
C CYS A 56 -4.83 0.76 -8.48
N PHE A 57 -4.15 1.88 -8.27
CA PHE A 57 -3.25 1.99 -7.13
C PHE A 57 -4.02 1.88 -5.82
N ALA A 58 -3.61 0.98 -4.93
CA ALA A 58 -4.22 0.81 -3.61
C ALA A 58 -3.90 2.00 -2.69
N ALA A 59 -4.86 2.94 -2.57
CA ALA A 59 -4.71 4.20 -1.84
C ALA A 59 -4.34 3.98 -0.37
N LYS A 60 -4.84 2.91 0.27
CA LYS A 60 -4.50 2.51 1.65
C LYS A 60 -2.99 2.37 1.90
N SER A 61 -2.20 2.09 0.86
CA SER A 61 -0.75 1.99 1.01
C SER A 61 -0.08 3.35 1.17
N ASN A 62 -0.60 4.38 0.50
CA ASN A 62 -0.23 5.79 0.69
C ASN A 62 -1.29 6.69 0.04
N SER A 63 -2.12 7.33 0.85
CA SER A 63 -3.25 8.16 0.38
C SER A 63 -2.90 9.64 0.20
N ASN A 64 -1.62 10.01 0.12
CA ASN A 64 -1.24 11.40 -0.14
C ASN A 64 -1.71 11.83 -1.53
N SER A 65 -2.51 12.91 -1.60
CA SER A 65 -3.12 13.39 -2.85
C SER A 65 -2.10 13.74 -3.94
N ASN A 66 -0.88 14.17 -3.58
CA ASN A 66 0.17 14.42 -4.56
C ASN A 66 0.69 13.13 -5.19
N ILE A 67 0.82 12.05 -4.41
CA ILE A 67 1.23 10.74 -4.91
C ILE A 67 0.13 10.16 -5.81
N LEU A 68 -1.13 10.23 -5.38
CA LEU A 68 -2.28 9.84 -6.20
C LEU A 68 -2.32 10.63 -7.52
N GLY A 69 -2.04 11.94 -7.47
CA GLY A 69 -1.98 12.79 -8.66
C GLY A 69 -0.86 12.44 -9.64
N ILE A 70 0.33 12.06 -9.12
CA ILE A 70 1.42 11.57 -9.97
C ILE A 70 0.97 10.31 -10.72
N LEU A 71 0.43 9.33 -9.98
CA LEU A 71 -0.03 8.07 -10.54
C LEU A 71 -1.20 8.25 -11.51
N GLY A 72 -2.17 9.12 -11.18
CA GLY A 72 -3.31 9.44 -12.05
C GLY A 72 -2.88 10.02 -13.39
N ARG A 73 -1.88 10.94 -13.41
CA ARG A 73 -1.34 11.53 -14.64
C ARG A 73 -0.67 10.52 -15.57
N ILE A 74 -0.09 9.45 -15.02
CA ILE A 74 0.53 8.37 -15.81
C ILE A 74 -0.41 7.18 -16.07
N GLY A 75 -1.72 7.38 -15.83
CA GLY A 75 -2.77 6.46 -16.27
C GLY A 75 -3.35 5.53 -15.20
N ALA A 76 -2.87 5.59 -13.96
CA ALA A 76 -3.41 4.78 -12.87
C ALA A 76 -4.88 5.09 -12.57
N GLY A 77 -5.64 4.06 -12.18
CA GLY A 77 -6.85 4.17 -11.40
C GLY A 77 -6.54 4.16 -9.90
N ALA A 78 -7.57 4.05 -9.06
CA ALA A 78 -7.44 3.88 -7.62
C ALA A 78 -8.30 2.75 -7.08
N ASP A 79 -7.74 1.93 -6.19
CA ASP A 79 -8.47 1.09 -5.25
C ASP A 79 -8.58 1.87 -3.94
N VAL A 80 -9.82 2.16 -3.53
CA VAL A 80 -10.13 2.93 -2.32
C VAL A 80 -10.94 2.07 -1.35
N VAL A 81 -10.75 2.30 -0.05
CA VAL A 81 -11.41 1.51 1.01
C VAL A 81 -12.19 2.39 2.00
N SER A 82 -12.32 3.68 1.70
CA SER A 82 -13.15 4.63 2.46
C SER A 82 -13.61 5.79 1.58
N GLY A 83 -14.66 6.50 2.03
CA GLY A 83 -15.11 7.73 1.37
C GLY A 83 -14.03 8.81 1.34
N GLY A 84 -13.20 8.89 2.38
CA GLY A 84 -12.07 9.81 2.43
C GLY A 84 -11.01 9.54 1.35
N GLU A 85 -10.66 8.26 1.13
CA GLU A 85 -9.76 7.87 0.04
C GLU A 85 -10.37 8.14 -1.34
N LEU A 86 -11.68 7.85 -1.51
CA LEU A 86 -12.42 8.15 -2.74
C LEU A 86 -12.34 9.64 -3.08
N LEU A 87 -12.66 10.50 -2.12
CA LEU A 87 -12.61 11.96 -2.33
C LEU A 87 -11.19 12.46 -2.62
N LYS A 88 -10.17 11.91 -1.93
CA LYS A 88 -8.76 12.21 -2.23
C LYS A 88 -8.35 11.79 -3.65
N ALA A 89 -8.78 10.59 -4.10
CA ALA A 89 -8.49 10.10 -5.45
C ALA A 89 -9.13 11.01 -6.53
N LEU A 90 -10.39 11.40 -6.34
CA LEU A 90 -11.09 12.33 -7.23
C LEU A 90 -10.43 13.70 -7.25
N LYS A 91 -10.10 14.27 -6.08
CA LYS A 91 -9.39 15.56 -5.95
C LYS A 91 -8.01 15.52 -6.60
N ALA A 92 -7.36 14.38 -6.59
CA ALA A 92 -6.07 14.15 -7.26
C ALA A 92 -6.17 14.01 -8.79
N GLY A 93 -7.37 14.05 -9.37
CA GLY A 93 -7.62 13.98 -10.81
C GLY A 93 -7.78 12.56 -11.36
N ILE A 94 -7.91 11.54 -10.51
CA ILE A 94 -8.21 10.18 -10.98
C ILE A 94 -9.68 10.14 -11.45
N LYS A 95 -9.89 9.71 -12.70
CA LYS A 95 -11.22 9.65 -13.31
C LYS A 95 -12.12 8.64 -12.56
N PRO A 96 -13.40 8.97 -12.29
CA PRO A 96 -14.32 8.06 -11.58
C PRO A 96 -14.41 6.66 -12.21
N ASN A 97 -14.42 6.58 -13.53
CA ASN A 97 -14.46 5.31 -14.28
C ASN A 97 -13.15 4.50 -14.22
N LYS A 98 -12.20 4.88 -13.39
CA LYS A 98 -10.98 4.15 -13.04
C LYS A 98 -10.85 3.92 -11.52
N ILE A 99 -11.96 4.09 -10.76
CA ILE A 99 -11.95 3.89 -9.31
C ILE A 99 -12.76 2.65 -8.96
N VAL A 100 -12.15 1.80 -8.14
CA VAL A 100 -12.76 0.62 -7.52
C VAL A 100 -12.88 0.89 -6.03
N PHE A 101 -14.04 0.61 -5.43
CA PHE A 101 -14.26 0.76 -4.00
C PHE A 101 -14.40 -0.61 -3.34
N SER A 102 -13.37 -0.98 -2.59
CA SER A 102 -13.25 -2.26 -1.87
C SER A 102 -13.42 -2.06 -0.35
N GLY A 103 -13.43 -3.16 0.43
CA GLY A 103 -13.50 -3.12 1.90
C GLY A 103 -14.84 -3.59 2.47
N VAL A 104 -14.78 -4.14 3.70
CA VAL A 104 -15.89 -4.89 4.35
C VAL A 104 -16.91 -4.02 5.09
N GLY A 105 -16.66 -2.73 5.26
CA GLY A 105 -17.48 -1.87 6.14
C GLY A 105 -17.84 -0.54 5.50
N LYS A 106 -18.21 -0.54 4.21
CA LYS A 106 -18.66 0.69 3.54
C LYS A 106 -19.98 1.18 4.16
N THR A 107 -20.00 2.43 4.58
CA THR A 107 -21.19 3.06 5.14
C THR A 107 -22.17 3.50 4.05
N GLU A 108 -23.42 3.77 4.44
CA GLU A 108 -24.45 4.27 3.52
C GLU A 108 -24.04 5.58 2.86
N GLU A 109 -23.43 6.52 3.62
CA GLU A 109 -22.94 7.79 3.11
C GLU A 109 -21.81 7.58 2.09
N GLU A 110 -20.86 6.72 2.37
CA GLU A 110 -19.76 6.42 1.45
C GLU A 110 -20.25 5.80 0.15
N LEU A 111 -21.23 4.88 0.25
CA LEU A 111 -21.88 4.28 -0.91
C LEU A 111 -22.68 5.31 -1.73
N LYS A 112 -23.40 6.24 -1.09
CA LYS A 112 -24.07 7.35 -1.77
C LYS A 112 -23.08 8.23 -2.54
N ILE A 113 -21.93 8.57 -1.93
CA ILE A 113 -20.87 9.31 -2.60
C ILE A 113 -20.39 8.54 -3.83
N ALA A 114 -20.04 7.26 -3.68
CA ALA A 114 -19.53 6.41 -4.76
C ALA A 114 -20.52 6.31 -5.94
N ILE A 115 -21.80 6.05 -5.64
CA ILE A 115 -22.89 5.96 -6.64
C ILE A 115 -23.06 7.32 -7.35
N ASN A 116 -23.05 8.43 -6.61
CA ASN A 116 -23.23 9.76 -7.18
C ASN A 116 -22.06 10.16 -8.08
N LYS A 117 -20.84 9.78 -7.71
CA LYS A 117 -19.64 10.04 -8.52
C LYS A 117 -19.51 9.06 -9.70
N ARG A 118 -20.39 8.06 -9.84
CA ARG A 118 -20.37 7.06 -10.92
C ARG A 118 -19.01 6.39 -11.09
N ILE A 119 -18.46 5.90 -9.97
CA ILE A 119 -17.19 5.17 -10.01
C ILE A 119 -17.33 3.88 -10.83
N LEU A 120 -16.21 3.31 -11.23
CA LEU A 120 -16.21 2.12 -12.10
C LEU A 120 -16.90 0.93 -11.44
N LEU A 121 -16.58 0.63 -10.17
CA LEU A 121 -16.95 -0.62 -9.53
C LEU A 121 -17.04 -0.48 -8.02
N ILE A 122 -18.09 -1.04 -7.41
CA ILE A 122 -18.18 -1.27 -5.98
C ILE A 122 -18.01 -2.77 -5.74
N ASN A 123 -16.90 -3.18 -5.11
CA ASN A 123 -16.66 -4.56 -4.71
C ASN A 123 -17.42 -4.85 -3.42
N CYS A 124 -18.56 -5.54 -3.51
CA CYS A 124 -19.34 -5.98 -2.36
C CYS A 124 -18.68 -7.20 -1.70
N GLU A 125 -18.76 -7.25 -0.38
CA GLU A 125 -18.20 -8.32 0.44
C GLU A 125 -19.29 -9.17 1.14
N SER A 126 -20.58 -8.80 0.98
CA SER A 126 -21.72 -9.53 1.53
C SER A 126 -23.00 -9.32 0.71
N GLU A 127 -23.98 -10.19 0.92
CA GLU A 127 -25.33 -10.05 0.34
C GLU A 127 -26.03 -8.78 0.84
N SER A 128 -25.95 -8.52 2.14
CA SER A 128 -26.55 -7.33 2.76
C SER A 128 -26.01 -6.06 2.18
N GLU A 129 -24.72 -6.00 1.90
CA GLU A 129 -24.11 -4.86 1.22
C GLU A 129 -24.63 -4.69 -0.20
N ALA A 130 -24.72 -5.77 -0.98
CA ALA A 130 -25.28 -5.70 -2.34
C ALA A 130 -26.75 -5.25 -2.34
N LYS A 131 -27.54 -5.70 -1.36
CA LYS A 131 -28.92 -5.24 -1.15
C LYS A 131 -28.98 -3.75 -0.82
N LEU A 132 -28.08 -3.27 0.05
CA LEU A 132 -27.98 -1.85 0.38
C LEU A 132 -27.62 -1.03 -0.86
N VAL A 133 -26.61 -1.44 -1.64
CA VAL A 133 -26.21 -0.77 -2.89
C VAL A 133 -27.37 -0.71 -3.87
N ASN A 134 -28.13 -1.81 -4.04
CA ASN A 134 -29.31 -1.84 -4.91
C ASN A 134 -30.38 -0.84 -4.46
N ASN A 135 -30.68 -0.78 -3.15
CA ASN A 135 -31.68 0.13 -2.59
C ASN A 135 -31.28 1.58 -2.75
N LEU A 136 -30.02 1.91 -2.50
CA LEU A 136 -29.46 3.25 -2.72
C LEU A 136 -29.47 3.64 -4.19
N ALA A 137 -29.07 2.74 -5.07
CA ALA A 137 -29.12 2.94 -6.51
C ALA A 137 -30.56 3.21 -7.00
N LYS A 138 -31.55 2.49 -6.45
CA LYS A 138 -32.99 2.74 -6.72
C LYS A 138 -33.40 4.15 -6.26
N LYS A 139 -33.09 4.53 -5.00
CA LYS A 139 -33.41 5.86 -4.46
C LYS A 139 -32.75 6.98 -5.29
N LEU A 140 -31.53 6.76 -5.76
CA LEU A 140 -30.77 7.72 -6.56
C LEU A 140 -31.07 7.64 -8.07
N LYS A 141 -32.02 6.79 -8.50
CA LYS A 141 -32.39 6.57 -9.90
C LYS A 141 -31.19 6.25 -10.79
N LYS A 142 -30.28 5.37 -10.31
CA LYS A 142 -29.05 4.99 -11.02
C LYS A 142 -28.97 3.47 -11.17
N LYS A 143 -28.15 3.04 -12.14
CA LYS A 143 -27.66 1.66 -12.25
C LYS A 143 -26.19 1.62 -11.89
N VAL A 144 -25.78 0.64 -11.08
CA VAL A 144 -24.44 0.54 -10.50
C VAL A 144 -23.82 -0.79 -10.89
N SER A 145 -22.59 -0.72 -11.42
CA SER A 145 -21.75 -1.91 -11.61
C SER A 145 -21.17 -2.35 -10.27
N ILE A 146 -21.38 -3.60 -9.91
CA ILE A 146 -20.80 -4.21 -8.72
C ILE A 146 -19.87 -5.35 -9.07
N GLY A 147 -18.88 -5.56 -8.21
CA GLY A 147 -18.12 -6.79 -8.12
C GLY A 147 -18.46 -7.53 -6.83
N PHE A 148 -18.23 -8.85 -6.82
CA PHE A 148 -18.20 -9.60 -5.56
C PHE A 148 -16.78 -10.03 -5.25
N ARG A 149 -16.33 -9.67 -4.05
CA ARG A 149 -15.08 -10.21 -3.53
C ARG A 149 -15.31 -11.62 -3.02
N LEU A 150 -14.54 -12.54 -3.57
CA LEU A 150 -14.55 -13.94 -3.19
C LEU A 150 -13.35 -14.28 -2.33
N ASN A 151 -13.57 -15.16 -1.37
CA ASN A 151 -12.52 -15.83 -0.65
C ASN A 151 -12.20 -17.17 -1.34
N PRO A 152 -11.09 -17.29 -2.05
CA PRO A 152 -10.77 -18.49 -2.82
C PRO A 152 -10.21 -19.63 -1.95
N ASN A 153 -10.10 -19.42 -0.64
CA ASN A 153 -9.46 -20.33 0.32
C ASN A 153 -8.04 -20.73 -0.11
N VAL A 154 -7.23 -19.72 -0.44
CA VAL A 154 -5.83 -19.87 -0.82
C VAL A 154 -4.94 -19.27 0.24
N ASP A 155 -4.05 -20.08 0.81
CA ASP A 155 -3.02 -19.59 1.74
C ASP A 155 -1.91 -18.87 0.96
N ALA A 156 -1.75 -17.59 1.22
CA ALA A 156 -0.71 -16.74 0.62
C ALA A 156 0.68 -16.94 1.25
N LYS A 157 0.78 -17.75 2.34
CA LYS A 157 2.02 -18.00 3.10
C LYS A 157 2.72 -16.70 3.52
N THR A 158 1.95 -15.74 4.01
CA THR A 158 2.43 -14.45 4.49
C THR A 158 2.15 -14.29 5.98
N HIS A 159 2.63 -13.19 6.62
CA HIS A 159 2.34 -12.91 8.02
C HIS A 159 0.82 -12.97 8.30
N LYS A 160 0.42 -13.58 9.43
CA LYS A 160 -0.99 -13.84 9.78
C LYS A 160 -1.90 -12.62 9.66
N ASN A 161 -1.44 -11.45 10.08
CA ASN A 161 -2.22 -10.20 10.09
C ASN A 161 -2.44 -9.59 8.70
N ILE A 162 -1.74 -10.08 7.65
CA ILE A 162 -1.87 -9.58 6.27
C ILE A 162 -2.27 -10.67 5.27
N SER A 163 -2.65 -11.85 5.76
CA SER A 163 -3.30 -12.92 4.99
C SER A 163 -4.81 -12.65 4.92
N THR A 164 -5.40 -12.68 3.73
CA THR A 164 -6.83 -12.34 3.53
C THR A 164 -7.58 -13.36 2.67
N GLY A 165 -6.93 -14.45 2.28
CA GLY A 165 -7.47 -15.46 1.38
C GLY A 165 -7.92 -16.78 2.04
N LYS A 166 -7.81 -16.90 3.37
CA LYS A 166 -8.24 -18.10 4.12
C LYS A 166 -9.72 -18.04 4.50
N ALA A 167 -10.37 -19.18 4.64
CA ALA A 167 -11.81 -19.29 4.92
C ALA A 167 -12.26 -18.52 6.17
N GLU A 168 -11.44 -18.46 7.19
CA GLU A 168 -11.71 -17.78 8.47
C GLU A 168 -11.50 -16.25 8.45
N ASN A 169 -11.00 -15.70 7.34
CA ASN A 169 -10.83 -14.26 7.25
C ASN A 169 -12.16 -13.55 7.04
N LYS A 170 -12.29 -12.35 7.61
CA LYS A 170 -13.51 -11.51 7.47
C LYS A 170 -13.81 -11.03 6.06
N PHE A 171 -12.95 -11.31 5.08
CA PHE A 171 -12.99 -10.74 3.74
C PHE A 171 -13.65 -11.67 2.74
N GLY A 172 -14.58 -11.10 1.96
CA GLY A 172 -15.21 -11.74 0.82
C GLY A 172 -16.21 -12.85 1.18
N LEU A 173 -17.01 -13.22 0.21
CA LEU A 173 -17.89 -14.37 0.30
C LEU A 173 -17.13 -15.68 0.06
N SER A 174 -17.50 -16.74 0.79
CA SER A 174 -17.11 -18.09 0.39
C SER A 174 -17.72 -18.43 -0.97
N ILE A 175 -17.06 -19.29 -1.74
CA ILE A 175 -17.59 -19.73 -3.03
C ILE A 175 -18.98 -20.38 -2.87
N LYS A 176 -19.22 -21.12 -1.77
CA LYS A 176 -20.52 -21.73 -1.45
C LYS A 176 -21.61 -20.66 -1.30
N ASN A 177 -21.36 -19.65 -0.46
CA ASN A 177 -22.34 -18.58 -0.22
C ASN A 177 -22.57 -17.73 -1.48
N PHE A 178 -21.52 -17.46 -2.25
CA PHE A 178 -21.67 -16.77 -3.53
C PHE A 178 -22.57 -17.53 -4.50
N LYS A 179 -22.43 -18.86 -4.63
CA LYS A 179 -23.31 -19.69 -5.48
C LYS A 179 -24.78 -19.62 -5.05
N ILE A 180 -25.05 -19.59 -3.74
CA ILE A 180 -26.39 -19.43 -3.19
C ILE A 180 -26.94 -18.07 -3.57
N PHE A 181 -26.19 -17.01 -3.27
CA PHE A 181 -26.59 -15.62 -3.53
C PHE A 181 -26.78 -15.33 -5.03
N LEU A 182 -26.01 -15.97 -5.90
CA LEU A 182 -26.11 -15.76 -7.34
C LEU A 182 -27.53 -16.09 -7.87
N LYS A 183 -28.28 -16.97 -7.20
CA LYS A 183 -29.69 -17.29 -7.56
C LYS A 183 -30.62 -16.10 -7.35
N THR A 184 -30.32 -15.22 -6.40
CA THR A 184 -31.15 -14.06 -6.04
C THR A 184 -30.67 -12.74 -6.64
N ILE A 185 -29.44 -12.66 -7.11
CA ILE A 185 -28.87 -11.40 -7.60
C ILE A 185 -29.66 -10.81 -8.78
N ASN A 186 -30.25 -11.65 -9.60
CA ASN A 186 -31.05 -11.24 -10.77
C ASN A 186 -32.34 -10.48 -10.38
N SER A 187 -32.80 -10.60 -9.13
CA SER A 187 -33.94 -9.83 -8.61
C SER A 187 -33.54 -8.34 -8.33
N PHE A 188 -32.27 -8.01 -8.27
CA PHE A 188 -31.77 -6.68 -7.98
C PHE A 188 -31.69 -5.85 -9.26
N LYS A 189 -32.73 -5.06 -9.54
CA LYS A 189 -32.87 -4.33 -10.82
C LYS A 189 -31.94 -3.13 -11.01
N ASN A 190 -31.32 -2.62 -9.92
CA ASN A 190 -30.53 -1.38 -9.97
C ASN A 190 -29.02 -1.63 -9.85
N ILE A 191 -28.61 -2.88 -9.69
CA ILE A 191 -27.22 -3.28 -9.73
C ILE A 191 -26.96 -4.27 -10.86
N LYS A 192 -25.73 -4.34 -11.31
CA LYS A 192 -25.29 -5.31 -12.31
C LYS A 192 -24.00 -5.97 -11.83
N LEU A 193 -23.96 -7.29 -11.81
CA LEU A 193 -22.75 -8.06 -11.54
C LEU A 193 -21.83 -7.98 -12.77
N ASP A 194 -20.88 -7.06 -12.76
CA ASP A 194 -19.92 -6.86 -13.84
C ASP A 194 -18.53 -7.46 -13.50
N ALA A 195 -18.27 -7.81 -12.21
CA ALA A 195 -16.95 -8.30 -11.79
C ALA A 195 -17.01 -9.37 -10.70
N LEU A 196 -15.94 -10.19 -10.68
CA LEU A 196 -15.52 -10.92 -9.47
C LEU A 196 -14.15 -10.40 -9.06
N SER A 197 -13.96 -10.25 -7.75
CA SER A 197 -12.72 -9.74 -7.15
C SER A 197 -12.13 -10.77 -6.20
N VAL A 198 -10.80 -10.82 -6.12
CA VAL A 198 -10.05 -11.61 -5.14
C VAL A 198 -8.84 -10.82 -4.64
N HIS A 199 -8.56 -10.93 -3.35
CA HIS A 199 -7.31 -10.41 -2.77
C HIS A 199 -6.85 -11.36 -1.67
N ILE A 200 -5.77 -12.11 -1.93
CA ILE A 200 -5.38 -13.26 -1.10
C ILE A 200 -4.39 -12.91 0.03
N GLY A 201 -3.81 -11.73 0.00
CA GLY A 201 -2.85 -11.28 1.03
C GLY A 201 -1.92 -10.18 0.55
N SER A 202 -0.95 -9.85 1.37
CA SER A 202 0.05 -8.82 1.11
C SER A 202 1.46 -9.36 1.33
N GLN A 203 2.48 -8.76 0.69
CA GLN A 203 3.88 -9.20 0.73
C GLN A 203 4.06 -10.63 0.22
N ILE A 204 3.40 -10.99 -0.87
CA ILE A 204 3.53 -12.29 -1.51
C ILE A 204 4.74 -12.28 -2.43
N LEU A 205 5.71 -13.16 -2.17
CA LEU A 205 6.98 -13.26 -2.89
C LEU A 205 7.04 -14.49 -3.82
N ASN A 206 6.01 -15.35 -3.75
CA ASN A 206 5.92 -16.59 -4.55
C ASN A 206 4.71 -16.52 -5.48
N ASP A 207 4.84 -17.01 -6.72
CA ASP A 207 3.76 -17.01 -7.72
C ASP A 207 2.72 -18.12 -7.52
N ALA A 208 3.01 -19.16 -6.72
CA ALA A 208 2.12 -20.32 -6.54
C ALA A 208 0.73 -19.94 -5.98
N PRO A 209 0.58 -19.07 -4.95
CA PRO A 209 -0.73 -18.64 -4.49
C PRO A 209 -1.54 -17.91 -5.58
N PHE A 210 -0.88 -17.07 -6.38
CA PHE A 210 -1.52 -16.37 -7.49
C PHE A 210 -1.99 -17.35 -8.58
N ARG A 211 -1.16 -18.34 -8.95
CA ARG A 211 -1.56 -19.39 -9.91
C ARG A 211 -2.75 -20.21 -9.43
N LYS A 212 -2.73 -20.61 -8.15
CA LYS A 212 -3.86 -21.32 -7.54
C LYS A 212 -5.14 -20.49 -7.60
N THR A 213 -5.04 -19.20 -7.32
CA THR A 213 -6.17 -18.26 -7.40
C THR A 213 -6.72 -18.15 -8.81
N LEU A 214 -5.88 -17.99 -9.84
CA LEU A 214 -6.34 -17.97 -11.23
C LEU A 214 -7.09 -19.27 -11.61
N ASN A 215 -6.61 -20.43 -11.17
CA ASN A 215 -7.27 -21.72 -11.43
C ASN A 215 -8.64 -21.80 -10.78
N VAL A 216 -8.75 -21.42 -9.48
CA VAL A 216 -10.02 -21.40 -8.76
C VAL A 216 -11.03 -20.48 -9.45
N MET A 217 -10.60 -19.25 -9.78
CA MET A 217 -11.45 -18.27 -10.45
C MET A 217 -11.87 -18.74 -11.85
N SER A 218 -10.96 -19.31 -12.64
CA SER A 218 -11.27 -19.82 -13.98
C SER A 218 -12.29 -20.96 -13.92
N LYS A 219 -12.14 -21.89 -12.96
CA LYS A 219 -13.09 -22.99 -12.76
C LYS A 219 -14.47 -22.46 -12.39
N LEU A 220 -14.55 -21.57 -11.41
CA LEU A 220 -15.80 -21.00 -10.92
C LEU A 220 -16.56 -20.22 -12.01
N ILE A 221 -15.88 -19.33 -12.72
CA ILE A 221 -16.50 -18.50 -13.78
C ILE A 221 -17.06 -19.36 -14.89
N LYS A 222 -16.38 -20.44 -15.27
CA LYS A 222 -16.84 -21.37 -16.29
C LYS A 222 -18.01 -22.22 -15.81
N GLU A 223 -17.91 -22.79 -14.60
CA GLU A 223 -18.95 -23.62 -13.99
C GLU A 223 -20.28 -22.85 -13.92
N LEU A 224 -20.22 -21.59 -13.51
CA LEU A 224 -21.39 -20.75 -13.35
C LEU A 224 -21.77 -19.98 -14.65
N LYS A 225 -21.05 -20.21 -15.74
CA LYS A 225 -21.28 -19.54 -17.04
C LYS A 225 -21.39 -18.02 -16.93
N LEU A 226 -20.57 -17.40 -16.05
CA LEU A 226 -20.63 -15.97 -15.80
C LEU A 226 -20.03 -15.17 -16.97
N ASN A 227 -20.79 -14.17 -17.43
CA ASN A 227 -20.33 -13.20 -18.42
C ASN A 227 -19.91 -11.90 -17.70
N LEU A 228 -18.63 -11.78 -17.36
CA LEU A 228 -18.08 -10.68 -16.58
C LEU A 228 -17.32 -9.71 -17.47
N LYS A 229 -17.49 -8.41 -17.22
CA LYS A 229 -16.65 -7.39 -17.84
C LYS A 229 -15.25 -7.37 -17.26
N TYR A 230 -15.14 -7.60 -15.95
CA TYR A 230 -13.90 -7.50 -15.22
C TYR A 230 -13.65 -8.73 -14.35
N VAL A 231 -12.37 -9.08 -14.19
CA VAL A 231 -11.91 -9.91 -13.08
C VAL A 231 -10.82 -9.12 -12.36
N ASP A 232 -11.10 -8.78 -11.10
CA ASP A 232 -10.18 -8.05 -10.25
C ASP A 232 -9.33 -9.05 -9.47
N LEU A 233 -8.05 -9.08 -9.79
CA LEU A 233 -7.07 -10.00 -9.19
C LEU A 233 -6.39 -9.41 -7.94
N GLY A 234 -6.84 -8.21 -7.52
CA GLY A 234 -6.31 -7.53 -6.36
C GLY A 234 -4.85 -7.10 -6.50
N GLY A 235 -4.20 -6.99 -5.36
CA GLY A 235 -2.78 -6.66 -5.27
C GLY A 235 -1.98 -7.78 -4.63
N GLY A 236 -1.24 -7.43 -3.56
CA GLY A 236 -0.49 -8.41 -2.77
C GLY A 236 0.97 -8.59 -3.18
N PHE A 237 1.41 -8.02 -4.31
CA PHE A 237 2.78 -8.12 -4.80
C PHE A 237 3.78 -7.55 -3.80
N GLY A 238 4.70 -8.41 -3.33
CA GLY A 238 5.73 -8.07 -2.37
C GLY A 238 6.91 -7.31 -2.97
N ILE A 239 7.71 -6.71 -2.07
CA ILE A 239 9.02 -6.10 -2.38
C ILE A 239 10.09 -6.70 -1.48
N ASN A 240 11.36 -6.51 -1.82
CA ASN A 240 12.47 -6.92 -0.98
C ASN A 240 12.65 -5.93 0.17
N TYR A 241 12.47 -6.41 1.39
CA TYR A 241 12.86 -5.68 2.60
C TYR A 241 14.26 -6.08 3.06
N THR A 242 14.68 -7.29 2.72
CA THR A 242 16.01 -7.84 3.01
C THR A 242 16.71 -8.24 1.71
N ASP A 243 18.04 -8.38 1.77
CA ASP A 243 18.84 -8.82 0.62
C ASP A 243 18.59 -10.31 0.26
N LYS A 244 17.93 -11.07 1.15
CA LYS A 244 17.59 -12.50 0.96
C LYS A 244 16.26 -12.71 0.24
N GLU A 245 15.36 -11.74 0.26
CA GLU A 245 14.06 -11.82 -0.39
C GLU A 245 14.18 -11.57 -1.89
N LYS A 246 13.42 -12.33 -2.67
CA LYS A 246 13.28 -12.12 -4.12
C LYS A 246 11.81 -11.87 -4.45
N PRO A 247 11.48 -10.82 -5.19
CA PRO A 247 10.09 -10.58 -5.58
C PRO A 247 9.65 -11.64 -6.60
N ILE A 248 8.33 -11.77 -6.74
CA ILE A 248 7.71 -12.63 -7.75
C ILE A 248 8.22 -12.26 -9.15
N ASN A 249 8.43 -13.27 -10.00
CA ASN A 249 8.70 -13.08 -11.41
C ASN A 249 7.42 -12.64 -12.15
N LEU A 250 7.22 -11.33 -12.27
CA LEU A 250 6.04 -10.75 -12.90
C LEU A 250 5.93 -11.10 -14.40
N ASN A 251 7.04 -11.31 -15.10
CA ASN A 251 7.01 -11.71 -16.52
C ASN A 251 6.40 -13.11 -16.71
N LYS A 252 6.72 -14.05 -15.83
CA LYS A 252 6.11 -15.38 -15.83
C LYS A 252 4.61 -15.29 -15.50
N TYR A 253 4.27 -14.52 -14.48
CA TYR A 253 2.90 -14.34 -14.06
C TYR A 253 2.05 -13.61 -15.12
N SER A 254 2.61 -12.63 -15.82
CA SER A 254 1.89 -11.88 -16.86
C SER A 254 1.43 -12.77 -18.03
N LYS A 255 2.21 -13.80 -18.41
CA LYS A 255 1.81 -14.77 -19.41
C LYS A 255 0.58 -15.57 -18.97
N LEU A 256 0.54 -15.99 -17.70
CA LEU A 256 -0.61 -16.73 -17.13
C LEU A 256 -1.86 -15.85 -17.09
N VAL A 257 -1.73 -14.60 -16.67
CA VAL A 257 -2.84 -13.63 -16.63
C VAL A 257 -3.35 -13.32 -18.03
N HIS A 258 -2.47 -13.18 -19.01
CA HIS A 258 -2.89 -12.96 -20.41
C HIS A 258 -3.73 -14.12 -20.95
N ASN A 259 -3.29 -15.36 -20.76
CA ASN A 259 -4.04 -16.55 -21.16
C ASN A 259 -5.38 -16.66 -20.44
N PHE A 260 -5.41 -16.36 -19.12
CA PHE A 260 -6.62 -16.31 -18.31
C PHE A 260 -7.62 -15.30 -18.86
N ALA A 261 -7.18 -14.05 -19.11
CA ALA A 261 -8.04 -12.97 -19.61
C ALA A 261 -8.60 -13.29 -21.00
N LYS A 262 -7.77 -13.81 -21.91
CA LYS A 262 -8.17 -14.23 -23.28
C LYS A 262 -9.23 -15.33 -23.22
N LYS A 263 -9.04 -16.34 -22.35
CA LYS A 263 -9.96 -17.47 -22.21
C LYS A 263 -11.33 -17.07 -21.67
N LEU A 264 -11.36 -16.08 -20.78
CA LEU A 264 -12.59 -15.61 -20.15
C LEU A 264 -13.20 -14.38 -20.81
N LYS A 265 -12.54 -13.81 -21.82
CA LYS A 265 -12.96 -12.60 -22.55
C LYS A 265 -13.29 -11.43 -21.63
N CYS A 266 -12.52 -11.25 -20.53
CA CYS A 266 -12.71 -10.19 -19.54
C CYS A 266 -11.49 -9.27 -19.47
N ARG A 267 -11.71 -8.05 -18.99
CA ARG A 267 -10.62 -7.13 -18.65
C ARG A 267 -10.14 -7.38 -17.23
N ILE A 268 -8.83 -7.40 -17.04
CA ILE A 268 -8.23 -7.58 -15.71
C ILE A 268 -8.12 -6.24 -14.98
N ILE A 269 -8.39 -6.26 -13.68
CA ILE A 269 -8.06 -5.18 -12.75
C ILE A 269 -6.96 -5.70 -11.82
N PHE A 270 -5.98 -4.84 -11.52
CA PHE A 270 -4.99 -5.05 -10.48
C PHE A 270 -5.02 -3.91 -9.48
N GLU A 271 -4.75 -4.23 -8.20
CA GLU A 271 -4.72 -3.27 -7.10
C GLU A 271 -3.34 -3.23 -6.42
N PRO A 272 -2.23 -2.96 -7.15
CA PRO A 272 -0.92 -2.91 -6.54
C PRO A 272 -0.79 -1.67 -5.64
N GLY A 273 -0.32 -1.86 -4.42
CA GLY A 273 0.03 -0.78 -3.50
C GLY A 273 1.51 -0.84 -3.17
N ARG A 274 1.91 -1.81 -2.35
CA ARG A 274 3.28 -1.99 -1.87
C ARG A 274 4.32 -2.04 -2.98
N SER A 275 4.09 -2.80 -4.04
CA SER A 275 5.03 -2.93 -5.16
C SER A 275 5.26 -1.62 -5.93
N ILE A 276 4.32 -0.68 -5.86
CA ILE A 276 4.46 0.63 -6.51
C ILE A 276 5.18 1.62 -5.60
N ILE A 277 4.77 1.72 -4.32
CA ILE A 277 5.22 2.82 -3.46
C ILE A 277 6.25 2.39 -2.38
N GLY A 278 6.33 1.10 -2.03
CA GLY A 278 7.06 0.63 -0.86
C GLY A 278 8.53 1.05 -0.82
N ASN A 279 9.26 0.79 -1.91
CA ASN A 279 10.69 1.09 -2.02
C ASN A 279 11.00 2.53 -2.49
N THR A 280 10.00 3.41 -2.50
CA THR A 280 10.18 4.81 -2.95
C THR A 280 10.41 5.77 -1.80
N GLY A 281 10.16 5.33 -0.55
CA GLY A 281 10.16 6.18 0.63
C GLY A 281 11.31 5.90 1.59
N LEU A 282 11.78 6.97 2.23
CA LEU A 282 12.71 6.98 3.37
C LEU A 282 12.07 7.74 4.52
N LEU A 283 12.31 7.28 5.77
CA LEU A 283 12.08 8.06 6.98
C LEU A 283 13.44 8.53 7.50
N ILE A 284 13.63 9.83 7.54
CA ILE A 284 14.87 10.47 8.02
C ILE A 284 14.68 10.83 9.49
N SER A 285 15.62 10.38 10.31
CA SER A 285 15.58 10.55 11.76
C SER A 285 16.94 10.94 12.32
N LYS A 286 16.93 11.72 13.39
CA LYS A 286 18.09 12.11 14.16
C LYS A 286 18.31 11.15 15.32
N ILE A 287 19.55 10.82 15.62
CA ILE A 287 19.95 10.13 16.85
C ILE A 287 19.97 11.16 17.98
N GLN A 288 19.06 11.00 18.93
CA GLN A 288 18.98 11.88 20.08
C GLN A 288 20.01 11.49 21.16
N PHE A 289 20.02 10.21 21.51
CA PHE A 289 20.86 9.67 22.56
C PHE A 289 21.38 8.28 22.22
N ILE A 290 22.55 7.94 22.78
CA ILE A 290 23.10 6.57 22.78
C ILE A 290 23.21 6.10 24.23
N LYS A 291 22.30 5.20 24.62
CA LYS A 291 22.25 4.64 25.95
C LYS A 291 22.96 3.28 25.98
N LYS A 292 23.99 3.16 26.84
CA LYS A 292 24.63 1.87 27.12
C LYS A 292 23.67 0.98 27.93
N GLY A 293 23.60 -0.29 27.58
CA GLY A 293 22.86 -1.30 28.28
C GLY A 293 23.74 -2.52 28.52
N THR A 294 23.28 -3.47 29.33
CA THR A 294 24.06 -4.65 29.72
C THR A 294 24.38 -5.57 28.52
N ASN A 295 23.37 -5.89 27.70
CA ASN A 295 23.50 -6.87 26.60
C ASN A 295 23.53 -6.23 25.21
N LYS A 296 23.16 -4.97 25.10
CA LYS A 296 23.10 -4.17 23.88
C LYS A 296 23.01 -2.69 24.19
N ASN A 297 23.49 -1.86 23.28
CA ASN A 297 23.30 -0.41 23.36
C ASN A 297 22.02 0.02 22.64
N PHE A 298 21.36 1.06 23.12
CA PHE A 298 20.17 1.64 22.52
C PHE A 298 20.53 2.91 21.75
N ILE A 299 20.13 2.97 20.49
CA ILE A 299 20.20 4.18 19.66
C ILE A 299 18.81 4.80 19.64
N ILE A 300 18.61 5.88 20.37
CA ILE A 300 17.32 6.53 20.55
C ILE A 300 17.12 7.55 19.43
N LEU A 301 16.11 7.35 18.61
CA LEU A 301 15.74 8.21 17.50
C LEU A 301 14.68 9.23 17.89
N ASP A 302 14.57 10.34 17.14
CA ASP A 302 13.45 11.28 17.27
C ASP A 302 12.17 10.80 16.55
N ALA A 303 12.26 9.83 15.63
CA ALA A 303 11.12 9.11 15.07
C ALA A 303 10.64 7.99 16.00
N GLY A 304 9.32 7.80 16.08
CA GLY A 304 8.69 6.75 16.90
C GLY A 304 7.78 5.82 16.10
N MET A 305 7.18 4.85 16.82
CA MET A 305 6.17 3.97 16.24
C MET A 305 4.93 4.74 15.78
N ASN A 306 4.63 5.88 16.37
CA ASN A 306 3.58 6.79 15.93
C ASN A 306 3.84 7.37 14.54
N ASP A 307 5.10 7.55 14.16
CA ASP A 307 5.51 7.98 12.82
C ASP A 307 5.58 6.81 11.84
N PHE A 308 6.03 5.63 12.30
CA PHE A 308 6.22 4.44 11.49
C PHE A 308 5.90 3.15 12.26
N MET A 309 4.65 2.72 12.19
CA MET A 309 4.10 1.64 13.03
C MET A 309 4.50 0.23 12.57
N ARG A 310 4.93 0.02 11.33
CA ARG A 310 5.12 -1.33 10.79
C ARG A 310 6.06 -2.24 11.59
N PRO A 311 7.20 -1.78 12.13
CA PRO A 311 8.04 -2.63 12.98
C PRO A 311 7.32 -3.10 14.24
N ALA A 312 6.53 -2.22 14.90
CA ALA A 312 5.77 -2.56 16.09
C ALA A 312 4.58 -3.50 15.79
N LEU A 313 3.84 -3.23 14.70
CA LEU A 313 2.58 -3.92 14.38
C LEU A 313 2.79 -5.28 13.68
N TYR A 314 3.83 -5.41 12.86
CA TYR A 314 4.07 -6.57 12.01
C TYR A 314 5.45 -7.20 12.20
N GLU A 315 6.24 -6.75 13.17
CA GLU A 315 7.65 -7.13 13.33
C GLU A 315 8.46 -6.95 12.02
N ALA A 316 8.00 -5.98 11.20
CA ALA A 316 8.53 -5.78 9.87
C ALA A 316 9.95 -5.23 9.90
N PHE A 317 10.87 -5.93 9.26
CA PHE A 317 12.24 -5.44 9.10
C PHE A 317 12.31 -4.32 8.06
N HIS A 318 13.04 -3.25 8.41
CA HIS A 318 13.41 -2.16 7.53
C HIS A 318 14.86 -1.81 7.75
N LYS A 319 15.65 -1.82 6.67
CA LYS A 319 17.07 -1.52 6.76
C LYS A 319 17.28 -0.06 7.17
N ILE A 320 18.09 0.16 8.20
CA ILE A 320 18.49 1.48 8.67
C ILE A 320 19.92 1.72 8.17
N ILE A 321 20.15 2.87 7.56
CA ILE A 321 21.47 3.25 7.03
C ILE A 321 21.84 4.66 7.50
N PRO A 322 23.14 4.94 7.78
CA PRO A 322 23.57 6.28 8.18
C PRO A 322 23.48 7.25 6.98
N ILE A 323 23.19 8.52 7.24
CA ILE A 323 23.20 9.55 6.19
C ILE A 323 24.64 9.86 5.75
N SER A 324 25.60 9.77 6.67
CA SER A 324 27.02 9.89 6.39
C SER A 324 27.74 8.57 6.64
N LYS A 325 28.30 7.97 5.59
CA LYS A 325 29.01 6.69 5.68
C LYS A 325 30.31 6.86 6.46
N LYS A 326 30.53 6.00 7.45
CA LYS A 326 31.77 5.90 8.23
C LYS A 326 32.41 4.52 8.01
N SER A 327 33.73 4.45 8.00
CA SER A 327 34.49 3.20 7.84
C SER A 327 34.49 2.35 9.10
N SER A 328 34.55 3.00 10.27
CA SER A 328 34.52 2.31 11.57
C SER A 328 33.14 1.72 11.88
N ARG A 329 33.11 0.69 12.72
CA ARG A 329 31.93 -0.07 13.12
C ARG A 329 31.69 0.01 14.62
N MET A 330 30.43 -0.12 15.03
CA MET A 330 30.06 -0.36 16.42
C MET A 330 30.45 -1.79 16.80
N LYS A 331 31.17 -1.93 17.90
CA LYS A 331 31.60 -3.25 18.42
C LYS A 331 30.41 -4.00 19.03
N ASP A 332 29.59 -3.28 19.77
CA ASP A 332 28.44 -3.82 20.49
C ASP A 332 27.24 -4.05 19.58
N LYS A 333 26.37 -4.95 20.01
CA LYS A 333 25.02 -5.10 19.48
C LYS A 333 24.24 -3.83 19.80
N ILE A 334 23.53 -3.28 18.82
CA ILE A 334 22.71 -2.07 18.99
C ILE A 334 21.26 -2.33 18.62
N GLU A 335 20.35 -1.62 19.28
CA GLU A 335 18.94 -1.58 18.91
C GLU A 335 18.49 -0.14 18.68
N PHE A 336 17.91 0.10 17.50
CA PHE A 336 17.27 1.38 17.22
C PHE A 336 15.88 1.41 17.83
N VAL A 337 15.60 2.42 18.66
CA VAL A 337 14.34 2.61 19.37
C VAL A 337 13.83 4.04 19.18
N GLY A 338 12.52 4.23 19.33
CA GLY A 338 11.90 5.55 19.28
C GLY A 338 11.57 6.10 20.66
N PRO A 339 10.95 7.30 20.73
CA PRO A 339 10.67 8.02 21.98
C PRO A 339 9.33 7.67 22.60
N ILE A 340 8.53 6.77 22.01
CA ILE A 340 7.22 6.39 22.57
C ILE A 340 7.41 5.48 23.78
N CYS A 341 6.61 5.70 24.82
CA CYS A 341 6.68 4.98 26.09
C CYS A 341 6.13 3.55 26.02
N GLU A 342 6.55 2.80 24.99
CA GLU A 342 6.20 1.40 24.78
C GLU A 342 7.41 0.58 24.33
N SER A 343 7.56 -0.63 24.87
CA SER A 343 8.64 -1.56 24.50
C SER A 343 8.61 -1.99 23.02
N THR A 344 7.46 -1.82 22.36
CA THR A 344 7.26 -2.08 20.92
C THR A 344 7.78 -0.95 20.04
N CYS A 345 8.13 0.23 20.62
CA CYS A 345 8.69 1.35 19.89
C CYS A 345 10.15 1.11 19.50
N LYS A 346 10.39 0.14 18.63
CA LYS A 346 11.70 -0.29 18.15
C LYS A 346 11.69 -0.49 16.64
N PHE A 347 12.86 -0.29 16.01
CA PHE A 347 13.01 -0.36 14.57
C PHE A 347 13.92 -1.48 14.08
N GLY A 348 14.67 -2.10 14.99
CA GLY A 348 15.51 -3.25 14.66
C GLY A 348 16.83 -3.32 15.42
N VAL A 349 17.40 -4.52 15.40
CA VAL A 349 18.65 -4.86 16.08
C VAL A 349 19.74 -5.12 15.05
N TYR A 350 20.93 -4.57 15.28
CA TYR A 350 22.07 -4.68 14.38
C TYR A 350 23.32 -5.14 15.12
N LYS A 351 24.15 -5.91 14.42
CA LYS A 351 25.53 -6.22 14.77
C LYS A 351 26.44 -5.57 13.72
N ASN A 352 27.63 -5.14 14.12
CA ASN A 352 28.60 -4.51 13.21
C ASN A 352 28.04 -3.32 12.41
N TYR A 353 27.17 -2.54 13.01
CA TYR A 353 26.59 -1.36 12.37
C TYR A 353 27.67 -0.29 12.16
N PRO A 354 27.64 0.53 11.08
CA PRO A 354 28.55 1.67 10.93
C PRO A 354 28.52 2.56 12.17
N LYS A 355 29.71 3.03 12.63
CA LYS A 355 29.78 3.87 13.84
C LYS A 355 28.94 5.13 13.66
N VAL A 356 28.08 5.39 14.63
CA VAL A 356 27.26 6.60 14.73
C VAL A 356 27.44 7.24 16.10
N ASN A 357 27.16 8.52 16.17
CA ASN A 357 27.20 9.31 17.38
C ASN A 357 25.85 9.99 17.61
N GLU A 358 25.64 10.55 18.79
CA GLU A 358 24.53 11.47 19.04
C GLU A 358 24.59 12.63 18.07
N ASN A 359 23.43 13.12 17.68
CA ASN A 359 23.23 14.13 16.63
C ASN A 359 23.55 13.69 15.19
N ASP A 360 24.03 12.46 14.95
CA ASP A 360 24.06 11.89 13.60
C ASP A 360 22.65 11.59 13.10
N PHE A 361 22.51 11.41 11.78
CA PHE A 361 21.22 11.12 11.13
C PHE A 361 21.25 9.77 10.45
N VAL A 362 20.09 9.12 10.45
CA VAL A 362 19.86 7.83 9.78
C VAL A 362 18.63 7.90 8.87
N ALA A 363 18.61 7.01 7.90
CA ALA A 363 17.45 6.76 7.03
C ALA A 363 16.94 5.35 7.25
N ILE A 364 15.66 5.22 7.58
CA ILE A 364 14.92 3.95 7.55
C ILE A 364 14.39 3.79 6.13
N THR A 365 14.72 2.68 5.46
CA THR A 365 14.44 2.48 4.03
C THR A 365 13.13 1.72 3.80
N ASN A 366 12.63 1.77 2.54
CA ASN A 366 11.43 1.04 2.11
C ASN A 366 10.15 1.38 2.90
N VAL A 367 10.02 2.62 3.34
CA VAL A 367 8.90 3.08 4.18
C VAL A 367 7.74 3.67 3.37
N GLY A 368 7.80 3.63 2.04
CA GLY A 368 6.81 4.30 1.18
C GLY A 368 5.39 3.78 1.30
N ALA A 369 5.24 2.47 1.59
CA ALA A 369 3.93 1.85 1.78
C ALA A 369 3.64 1.60 3.26
N TYR A 370 2.42 1.94 3.68
CA TYR A 370 1.95 1.72 5.06
C TYR A 370 2.88 2.36 6.12
N GLY A 371 3.58 3.43 5.76
CA GLY A 371 4.34 4.27 6.65
C GLY A 371 3.46 5.43 7.11
N SER A 372 3.49 6.54 6.36
CA SER A 372 2.73 7.73 6.71
C SER A 372 1.20 7.51 6.77
N SER A 373 0.66 6.51 6.05
CA SER A 373 -0.76 6.16 6.11
C SER A 373 -1.20 5.48 7.44
N LEU A 374 -0.26 4.92 8.20
CA LEU A 374 -0.51 4.36 9.54
C LEU A 374 0.01 5.27 10.66
N SER A 375 0.53 6.46 10.34
CA SER A 375 0.99 7.39 11.37
C SER A 375 -0.17 7.97 12.17
N SER A 376 0.07 8.29 13.44
CA SER A 376 -0.91 8.79 14.39
C SER A 376 -0.35 9.90 15.25
N ASN A 377 -1.23 10.56 16.01
CA ASN A 377 -0.87 11.55 17.01
C ASN A 377 -0.63 10.94 18.42
N TYR A 378 -0.31 9.65 18.48
CA TYR A 378 -0.06 8.98 19.75
C TYR A 378 0.99 9.74 20.59
N ASN A 379 0.79 9.82 21.91
CA ASN A 379 1.50 10.69 22.85
C ASN A 379 1.45 12.19 22.45
N THR A 380 0.38 12.63 21.79
CA THR A 380 0.17 14.02 21.31
C THR A 380 1.33 14.52 20.42
N ARG A 381 1.97 13.61 19.69
CA ARG A 381 3.06 13.97 18.75
C ARG A 381 2.47 14.41 17.41
N PRO A 382 2.92 15.53 16.85
CA PRO A 382 2.45 16.01 15.56
C PRO A 382 2.82 15.06 14.42
N LEU A 383 1.92 14.88 13.44
CA LEU A 383 2.27 14.19 12.20
C LEU A 383 3.44 14.90 11.52
N ILE A 384 4.44 14.13 11.12
CA ILE A 384 5.68 14.62 10.53
C ILE A 384 5.50 15.05 9.07
N ALA A 385 6.42 15.87 8.56
CA ALA A 385 6.40 16.33 7.18
C ALA A 385 6.62 15.20 6.17
N GLU A 386 6.03 15.33 4.98
CA GLU A 386 6.30 14.50 3.82
C GLU A 386 6.86 15.34 2.69
N ILE A 387 8.02 14.93 2.16
CA ILE A 387 8.77 15.63 1.13
C ILE A 387 8.82 14.75 -0.11
N LEU A 388 8.53 15.33 -1.27
CA LEU A 388 8.70 14.67 -2.57
C LEU A 388 9.92 15.26 -3.28
N ILE A 389 10.74 14.39 -3.83
CA ILE A 389 11.91 14.75 -4.64
C ILE A 389 11.65 14.33 -6.08
N ASN A 390 11.90 15.25 -7.01
CA ASN A 390 11.93 15.00 -8.45
C ASN A 390 13.22 15.60 -9.02
N LYS A 391 14.18 14.75 -9.38
CA LYS A 391 15.53 15.12 -9.83
C LYS A 391 16.24 15.98 -8.77
N ASN A 392 16.36 17.28 -9.01
CA ASN A 392 16.96 18.27 -8.11
C ASN A 392 15.95 19.21 -7.42
N LYS A 393 14.65 18.97 -7.61
CA LYS A 393 13.57 19.75 -7.01
C LYS A 393 13.00 19.03 -5.81
N LEU A 394 12.74 19.80 -4.74
CA LEU A 394 12.12 19.36 -3.51
C LEU A 394 10.83 20.13 -3.29
N ARG A 395 9.75 19.44 -2.91
CA ARG A 395 8.51 20.07 -2.48
C ARG A 395 7.89 19.34 -1.29
N TYR A 396 7.26 20.07 -0.40
CA TYR A 396 6.44 19.50 0.64
C TYR A 396 5.12 19.00 0.04
N ILE A 397 4.79 17.75 0.29
CA ILE A 397 3.51 17.15 -0.07
C ILE A 397 2.60 16.98 1.17
N ARG A 398 3.16 17.13 2.35
CA ARG A 398 2.51 17.40 3.63
C ARG A 398 3.47 18.22 4.50
N LYS A 399 3.04 19.36 5.02
CA LYS A 399 3.78 20.09 6.05
C LYS A 399 3.65 19.35 7.38
N LYS A 400 4.63 19.54 8.28
CA LYS A 400 4.52 19.05 9.67
C LYS A 400 3.28 19.66 10.32
N GLN A 401 2.52 18.85 11.04
CA GLN A 401 1.36 19.32 11.78
C GLN A 401 1.79 20.33 12.85
N ASN A 402 1.02 21.37 13.00
CA ASN A 402 1.27 22.39 14.03
C ASN A 402 0.85 21.84 15.40
N LEU A 403 1.76 21.89 16.37
CA LEU A 403 1.51 21.38 17.72
C LEU A 403 0.37 22.13 18.43
N LEU A 404 0.36 23.47 18.33
CA LEU A 404 -0.67 24.30 18.98
C LEU A 404 -2.07 24.00 18.41
N LYS A 405 -2.17 23.76 17.09
CA LYS A 405 -3.44 23.34 16.49
C LYS A 405 -3.85 21.93 16.94
N LEU A 406 -2.89 21.03 17.15
CA LEU A 406 -3.18 19.68 17.62
C LEU A 406 -3.73 19.63 19.05
N ILE A 407 -3.18 20.45 19.95
CA ILE A 407 -3.66 20.49 21.35
C ILE A 407 -4.98 21.22 21.53
N ASN A 408 -5.43 21.97 20.53
CA ASN A 408 -6.71 22.69 20.52
C ASN A 408 -7.79 21.99 19.67
N SER A 409 -7.50 20.81 19.14
CA SER A 409 -8.44 19.94 18.43
C SER A 409 -8.83 18.75 19.30
#